data_d27159358435f45354a6a59c79c7e6e0
#
_entry.id   d27159358435f45354a6a59c79c7e6e0
#
_cell.length_a   1.000
_cell.length_b   1.000
_cell.length_c   1.000
_cell.angle_alpha   90.00
_cell.angle_beta   90.00
_cell.angle_gamma   90.00
#
_symmetry.space_group_name_H-M   'P 1'
#
loop_
_entity.id
_entity.type
_entity.pdbx_description
1 polymer ?
#
loop_
_entity_poly.entity_id
_entity_poly.type
_entity_poly.pdbx_seq_one_letter_code
_entity_poly.pdbx_strand_id
1 'polypeptide(L)'
;SGTGKTTIMRGIEALYAEHEEFFEYRVVLIMNASTIAAEDGAIDTSRLFHRLEERTRQVLGANATAEEIGRAMERATVCLDEIDKVSGVVGGKPYVTGINIQQALLTLIEGERVSHKITVMRDKTPETTNAWIDTGKMLFLCAGAFETLYDQVFQRVISPKSGIKLPTTTIYENGKIQIREYFTLRHHFRQEDLFEYGMQPQFLSRFDNAVILEDLTPGTLARIFREPAEGVLQISQNFFRKMGIDLEVTEPAILKIADEASKSSRIGARALKSVFGKVIKPYEFDPFGHPEVEPKGDRHRLVIDDKIVNGTLKPAV
;
A
#
# COMPACT_ATOMS: atom_id res chain seq x y z
N SER A 1 -6.31 5.52 0.50
CA SER A 1 -4.88 5.32 0.21
C SER A 1 -4.06 5.34 1.51
N GLY A 2 -2.87 4.69 1.54
CA GLY A 2 -2.01 4.74 2.75
C GLY A 2 -2.47 3.93 3.96
N THR A 3 -3.36 2.95 3.77
CA THR A 3 -3.87 2.06 4.82
C THR A 3 -3.02 0.80 5.04
N GLY A 4 -1.86 0.69 4.40
CA GLY A 4 -0.93 -0.42 4.59
C GLY A 4 -1.07 -1.59 3.61
N LYS A 5 -1.79 -1.47 2.48
CA LYS A 5 -1.95 -2.55 1.50
C LYS A 5 -0.63 -3.17 1.05
N THR A 6 0.27 -2.35 0.53
CA THR A 6 1.60 -2.80 0.09
C THR A 6 2.45 -3.31 1.26
N THR A 7 2.26 -2.78 2.46
CA THR A 7 2.92 -3.25 3.69
C THR A 7 2.46 -4.67 4.05
N ILE A 8 1.17 -4.99 3.89
CA ILE A 8 0.64 -6.34 4.08
C ILE A 8 1.27 -7.31 3.10
N MET A 9 1.37 -6.94 1.81
CA MET A 9 2.02 -7.78 0.79
C MET A 9 3.49 -8.07 1.14
N ARG A 10 4.24 -7.05 1.60
CA ARG A 10 5.62 -7.24 2.10
C ARG A 10 5.68 -8.06 3.39
N GLY A 11 4.67 -7.94 4.25
CA GLY A 11 4.54 -8.77 5.45
C GLY A 11 4.37 -10.26 5.10
N ILE A 12 3.62 -10.58 4.06
CA ILE A 12 3.48 -11.96 3.55
C ILE A 12 4.83 -12.45 3.01
N GLU A 13 5.55 -11.63 2.25
CA GLU A 13 6.88 -11.95 1.74
C GLU A 13 7.85 -12.27 2.89
N ALA A 14 7.89 -11.43 3.95
CA ALA A 14 8.71 -11.66 5.13
C ALA A 14 8.31 -12.94 5.87
N LEU A 15 7.01 -13.15 6.10
CA LEU A 15 6.47 -14.35 6.74
C LEU A 15 6.93 -15.63 6.02
N TYR A 16 6.82 -15.66 4.68
CA TYR A 16 7.21 -16.82 3.89
C TYR A 16 8.73 -17.03 3.85
N ALA A 17 9.51 -15.97 4.03
CA ALA A 17 10.97 -16.07 4.11
C ALA A 17 11.47 -16.58 5.47
N GLU A 18 10.73 -16.28 6.56
CA GLU A 18 11.14 -16.59 7.93
C GLU A 18 10.72 -18.00 8.37
N HIS A 19 9.64 -18.57 7.81
CA HIS A 19 9.06 -19.83 8.26
C HIS A 19 9.30 -20.96 7.26
N GLU A 20 9.94 -22.04 7.70
CA GLU A 20 10.27 -23.22 6.87
C GLU A 20 9.03 -23.90 6.28
N GLU A 21 7.90 -23.87 6.98
CA GLU A 21 6.63 -24.44 6.50
C GLU A 21 6.12 -23.79 5.21
N PHE A 22 6.54 -22.55 4.91
CA PHE A 22 6.20 -21.82 3.69
C PHE A 22 7.31 -21.82 2.64
N PHE A 23 8.34 -22.66 2.82
CA PHE A 23 9.49 -22.70 1.92
C PHE A 23 9.13 -22.82 0.44
N GLU A 24 8.11 -23.60 0.11
CA GLU A 24 7.65 -23.80 -1.27
C GLU A 24 6.93 -22.56 -1.85
N TYR A 25 6.42 -21.65 -1.01
CA TYR A 25 5.64 -20.45 -1.35
C TYR A 25 6.44 -19.16 -1.22
N ARG A 26 7.74 -19.23 -0.89
CA ARG A 26 8.59 -18.07 -0.59
C ARG A 26 8.84 -17.12 -1.76
N VAL A 27 8.42 -17.49 -2.98
CA VAL A 27 8.48 -16.58 -4.11
C VAL A 27 7.25 -15.69 -4.09
N VAL A 28 7.45 -14.43 -3.69
CA VAL A 28 6.42 -13.41 -3.68
C VAL A 28 6.83 -12.31 -4.66
N LEU A 29 6.01 -12.10 -5.68
CA LEU A 29 6.16 -11.01 -6.65
C LEU A 29 5.17 -9.90 -6.32
N ILE A 30 5.65 -8.69 -6.09
CA ILE A 30 4.81 -7.50 -5.90
C ILE A 30 5.00 -6.58 -7.10
N MET A 31 3.93 -6.28 -7.83
CA MET A 31 3.96 -5.40 -8.99
C MET A 31 2.65 -4.64 -9.19
N ASN A 32 2.69 -3.52 -9.90
CA ASN A 32 1.48 -2.80 -10.26
C ASN A 32 0.74 -3.53 -11.39
N ALA A 33 -0.58 -3.67 -11.26
CA ALA A 33 -1.41 -4.35 -12.25
C ALA A 33 -1.29 -3.74 -13.66
N SER A 34 -1.14 -2.41 -13.76
CA SER A 34 -1.00 -1.70 -15.03
C SER A 34 0.29 -2.02 -15.81
N THR A 35 1.30 -2.60 -15.16
CA THR A 35 2.61 -2.86 -15.82
C THR A 35 2.60 -4.02 -16.80
N ILE A 36 1.52 -4.79 -16.89
CA ILE A 36 1.33 -5.80 -17.94
C ILE A 36 0.91 -5.21 -19.28
N ALA A 37 0.51 -3.92 -19.32
CA ALA A 37 0.33 -3.19 -20.56
C ALA A 37 1.62 -2.52 -21.02
N ALA A 38 1.85 -2.51 -22.32
CA ALA A 38 2.92 -1.73 -22.95
C ALA A 38 2.49 -0.25 -23.08
N GLU A 39 3.42 0.62 -23.46
CA GLU A 39 3.13 2.06 -23.64
C GLU A 39 2.11 2.34 -24.74
N ASP A 40 2.05 1.50 -25.76
CA ASP A 40 1.07 1.54 -26.85
C ASP A 40 -0.29 0.95 -26.46
N GLY A 41 -0.45 0.47 -25.23
CA GLY A 41 -1.67 -0.15 -24.70
C GLY A 41 -1.83 -1.63 -25.05
N ALA A 42 -0.88 -2.26 -25.75
CA ALA A 42 -0.88 -3.69 -25.99
C ALA A 42 -0.68 -4.45 -24.68
N ILE A 43 -1.39 -5.55 -24.51
CA ILE A 43 -1.26 -6.40 -23.31
C ILE A 43 -0.17 -7.42 -23.54
N ASP A 44 0.78 -7.44 -22.63
CA ASP A 44 1.93 -8.35 -22.66
C ASP A 44 2.10 -9.05 -21.30
N THR A 45 1.42 -10.19 -21.16
CA THR A 45 1.51 -11.03 -19.95
C THR A 45 2.89 -11.62 -19.73
N SER A 46 3.73 -11.70 -20.77
CA SER A 46 5.12 -12.20 -20.64
C SER A 46 5.94 -11.37 -19.65
N ARG A 47 5.63 -10.09 -19.51
CA ARG A 47 6.25 -9.19 -18.52
C ARG A 47 6.07 -9.66 -17.09
N LEU A 48 4.91 -10.22 -16.75
CA LEU A 48 4.67 -10.81 -15.45
C LEU A 48 5.61 -12.00 -15.24
N PHE A 49 5.68 -12.90 -16.22
CA PHE A 49 6.52 -14.11 -16.12
C PHE A 49 8.02 -13.78 -16.08
N HIS A 50 8.49 -12.77 -16.84
CA HIS A 50 9.88 -12.33 -16.74
C HIS A 50 10.22 -11.78 -15.36
N ARG A 51 9.36 -10.93 -14.78
CA ARG A 51 9.55 -10.42 -13.41
C ARG A 51 9.46 -11.53 -12.38
N LEU A 52 8.57 -12.48 -12.58
CA LEU A 52 8.41 -13.63 -11.69
C LEU A 52 9.65 -14.52 -11.73
N GLU A 53 10.22 -14.77 -12.92
CA GLU A 53 11.48 -15.49 -13.07
C GLU A 53 12.64 -14.76 -12.39
N GLU A 54 12.76 -13.45 -12.62
CA GLU A 54 13.79 -12.63 -11.97
C GLU A 54 13.69 -12.72 -10.44
N ARG A 55 12.48 -12.60 -9.91
CA ARG A 55 12.23 -12.73 -8.47
C ARG A 55 12.55 -14.14 -7.96
N THR A 56 12.17 -15.16 -8.71
CA THR A 56 12.46 -16.55 -8.38
C THR A 56 13.97 -16.81 -8.30
N ARG A 57 14.74 -16.28 -9.23
CA ARG A 57 16.21 -16.38 -9.22
C ARG A 57 16.83 -15.67 -8.01
N GLN A 58 16.29 -14.53 -7.59
CA GLN A 58 16.76 -13.83 -6.38
C GLN A 58 16.55 -14.69 -5.12
N VAL A 59 15.44 -15.43 -5.08
CA VAL A 59 15.08 -16.28 -3.93
C VAL A 59 15.86 -17.60 -3.93
N LEU A 60 15.99 -18.26 -5.09
CA LEU A 60 16.64 -19.57 -5.19
C LEU A 60 18.17 -19.48 -5.30
N GLY A 61 18.69 -18.35 -5.76
CA GLY A 61 20.12 -18.15 -6.03
C GLY A 61 20.58 -18.53 -7.44
N ALA A 62 21.85 -18.26 -7.74
CA ALA A 62 22.40 -18.34 -9.08
C ALA A 62 22.53 -19.78 -9.63
N ASN A 63 22.54 -20.79 -8.78
CA ASN A 63 22.76 -22.19 -9.14
C ASN A 63 21.45 -22.98 -9.39
N ALA A 64 20.29 -22.31 -9.32
CA ALA A 64 19.02 -22.96 -9.53
C ALA A 64 18.86 -23.48 -10.97
N THR A 65 18.38 -24.71 -11.10
CA THR A 65 18.08 -25.33 -12.38
C THR A 65 16.79 -24.74 -13.01
N ALA A 66 16.62 -24.91 -14.31
CA ALA A 66 15.41 -24.45 -15.00
C ALA A 66 14.14 -25.12 -14.44
N GLU A 67 14.25 -26.40 -14.02
CA GLU A 67 13.14 -27.14 -13.40
C GLU A 67 12.76 -26.56 -12.02
N GLU A 68 13.74 -26.26 -11.17
CA GLU A 68 13.50 -25.66 -9.86
C GLU A 68 12.88 -24.26 -9.99
N ILE A 69 13.38 -23.46 -10.94
CA ILE A 69 12.82 -22.14 -11.25
C ILE A 69 11.36 -22.27 -11.68
N GLY A 70 11.07 -23.15 -12.66
CA GLY A 70 9.71 -23.37 -13.15
C GLY A 70 8.75 -23.84 -12.07
N ARG A 71 9.16 -24.79 -11.23
CA ARG A 71 8.36 -25.28 -10.10
C ARG A 71 8.10 -24.22 -9.05
N ALA A 72 9.08 -23.38 -8.74
CA ALA A 72 8.92 -22.30 -7.78
C ALA A 72 8.03 -21.17 -8.33
N MET A 73 8.10 -20.89 -9.65
CA MET A 73 7.19 -19.97 -10.32
C MET A 73 5.73 -20.42 -10.23
N GLU A 74 5.44 -21.71 -10.41
CA GLU A 74 4.07 -22.25 -10.29
C GLU A 74 3.47 -22.10 -8.89
N ARG A 75 4.29 -22.00 -7.84
CA ARG A 75 3.86 -21.88 -6.43
C ARG A 75 4.00 -20.48 -5.89
N ALA A 76 4.22 -19.51 -6.76
CA ALA A 76 4.43 -18.13 -6.36
C ALA A 76 3.14 -17.47 -5.89
N THR A 77 3.31 -16.49 -5.01
CA THR A 77 2.27 -15.51 -4.69
C THR A 77 2.49 -14.25 -5.53
N VAL A 78 1.52 -13.94 -6.39
CA VAL A 78 1.54 -12.75 -7.25
C VAL A 78 0.66 -11.68 -6.64
N CYS A 79 1.28 -10.63 -6.12
CA CYS A 79 0.61 -9.48 -5.53
C CYS A 79 0.49 -8.36 -6.57
N LEU A 80 -0.72 -8.08 -7.02
CA LEU A 80 -1.05 -7.03 -7.97
C LEU A 80 -1.55 -5.80 -7.20
N ASP A 81 -0.68 -4.79 -7.05
CA ASP A 81 -1.05 -3.51 -6.43
C ASP A 81 -1.69 -2.58 -7.47
N GLU A 82 -2.40 -1.57 -6.97
CA GLU A 82 -3.09 -0.56 -7.79
C GLU A 82 -4.08 -1.15 -8.82
N ILE A 83 -4.81 -2.22 -8.44
CA ILE A 83 -5.80 -2.85 -9.32
C ILE A 83 -6.94 -1.88 -9.72
N ASP A 84 -7.18 -0.84 -8.94
CA ASP A 84 -8.12 0.23 -9.25
C ASP A 84 -7.72 1.05 -10.48
N LYS A 85 -6.44 1.06 -10.87
CA LYS A 85 -5.94 1.75 -12.06
C LYS A 85 -6.25 1.02 -13.37
N VAL A 86 -6.64 -0.24 -13.28
CA VAL A 86 -7.09 -1.02 -14.45
C VAL A 86 -8.62 -1.04 -14.58
N SER A 87 -9.32 -0.08 -13.97
CA SER A 87 -10.76 0.13 -14.18
C SER A 87 -11.08 0.27 -15.67
N GLY A 88 -12.19 -0.29 -16.11
CA GLY A 88 -12.70 -0.15 -17.48
C GLY A 88 -13.36 1.21 -17.75
N VAL A 89 -13.41 2.10 -16.74
CA VAL A 89 -13.98 3.44 -16.84
C VAL A 89 -13.04 4.44 -16.19
N VAL A 90 -12.71 5.52 -16.91
CA VAL A 90 -11.91 6.64 -16.40
C VAL A 90 -12.60 7.95 -16.77
N GLY A 91 -12.91 8.77 -15.76
CA GLY A 91 -13.63 10.03 -15.97
C GLY A 91 -15.01 9.86 -16.62
N GLY A 92 -15.71 8.77 -16.34
CA GLY A 92 -17.02 8.44 -16.91
C GLY A 92 -16.99 7.93 -18.36
N LYS A 93 -15.80 7.70 -18.94
CA LYS A 93 -15.63 7.17 -20.28
C LYS A 93 -15.03 5.77 -20.27
N PRO A 94 -15.39 4.89 -21.22
CA PRO A 94 -14.78 3.57 -21.35
C PRO A 94 -13.26 3.68 -21.54
N TYR A 95 -12.52 2.88 -20.78
CA TYR A 95 -11.06 2.76 -20.87
C TYR A 95 -10.69 1.35 -21.33
N VAL A 96 -10.49 1.20 -22.64
CA VAL A 96 -10.31 -0.10 -23.30
C VAL A 96 -9.08 -0.84 -22.79
N THR A 97 -7.96 -0.13 -22.55
CA THR A 97 -6.74 -0.76 -22.01
C THR A 97 -7.01 -1.39 -20.64
N GLY A 98 -7.75 -0.71 -19.76
CA GLY A 98 -8.14 -1.27 -18.46
C GLY A 98 -8.99 -2.53 -18.59
N ILE A 99 -9.96 -2.52 -19.53
CA ILE A 99 -10.78 -3.70 -19.84
C ILE A 99 -9.90 -4.88 -20.31
N ASN A 100 -8.98 -4.62 -21.23
CA ASN A 100 -8.09 -5.65 -21.76
C ASN A 100 -7.14 -6.21 -20.70
N ILE A 101 -6.63 -5.37 -19.78
CA ILE A 101 -5.82 -5.82 -18.64
C ILE A 101 -6.63 -6.74 -17.73
N GLN A 102 -7.86 -6.36 -17.38
CA GLN A 102 -8.73 -7.21 -16.56
C GLN A 102 -9.00 -8.55 -17.23
N GLN A 103 -9.21 -8.56 -18.57
CA GLN A 103 -9.44 -9.78 -19.32
C GLN A 103 -8.19 -10.69 -19.33
N ALA A 104 -7.00 -10.13 -19.50
CA ALA A 104 -5.76 -10.89 -19.47
C ALA A 104 -5.48 -11.46 -18.07
N LEU A 105 -5.71 -10.67 -17.02
CA LEU A 105 -5.59 -11.12 -15.64
C LEU A 105 -6.62 -12.20 -15.30
N LEU A 106 -7.85 -12.08 -15.81
CA LEU A 106 -8.89 -13.09 -15.64
C LEU A 106 -8.41 -14.45 -16.15
N THR A 107 -7.85 -14.52 -17.37
CA THR A 107 -7.33 -15.75 -17.96
C THR A 107 -6.23 -16.38 -17.08
N LEU A 108 -5.32 -15.58 -16.56
CA LEU A 108 -4.26 -16.05 -15.67
C LEU A 108 -4.81 -16.57 -14.33
N ILE A 109 -5.79 -15.88 -13.73
CA ILE A 109 -6.38 -16.27 -12.44
C ILE A 109 -7.25 -17.53 -12.58
N GLU A 110 -7.89 -17.74 -13.73
CA GLU A 110 -8.67 -18.96 -14.05
C GLU A 110 -7.80 -20.22 -14.15
N GLY A 111 -6.51 -20.05 -14.35
CA GLY A 111 -5.56 -21.14 -14.49
C GLY A 111 -5.27 -21.47 -15.95
N GLU A 112 -4.15 -20.99 -16.44
CA GLU A 112 -3.65 -21.25 -17.79
C GLU A 112 -2.27 -21.91 -17.71
N ARG A 113 -1.95 -22.75 -18.70
CA ARG A 113 -0.59 -23.26 -18.91
C ARG A 113 0.15 -22.37 -19.88
N VAL A 114 1.11 -21.60 -19.36
CA VAL A 114 1.92 -20.67 -20.14
C VAL A 114 3.30 -21.27 -20.40
N SER A 115 3.74 -21.25 -21.66
CA SER A 115 5.12 -21.62 -22.00
C SER A 115 6.04 -20.45 -21.73
N HIS A 116 7.04 -20.63 -20.87
CA HIS A 116 8.05 -19.64 -20.56
C HIS A 116 9.47 -20.19 -20.79
N LYS A 117 10.33 -19.38 -21.43
CA LYS A 117 11.71 -19.77 -21.71
C LYS A 117 12.60 -19.40 -20.54
N ILE A 118 13.23 -20.40 -19.93
CA ILE A 118 14.19 -20.23 -18.83
C ILE A 118 15.58 -20.56 -19.34
N THR A 119 16.53 -19.62 -19.24
CA THR A 119 17.93 -19.82 -19.62
C THR A 119 18.80 -19.92 -18.37
N VAL A 120 19.48 -21.04 -18.17
CA VAL A 120 20.43 -21.27 -17.09
C VAL A 120 21.83 -21.49 -17.64
N MET A 121 22.85 -21.17 -16.85
CA MET A 121 24.23 -21.43 -17.22
C MET A 121 24.63 -22.83 -16.74
N ARG A 122 24.97 -23.72 -17.69
CA ARG A 122 25.50 -25.05 -17.39
C ARG A 122 26.89 -25.15 -17.98
N ASP A 123 27.90 -25.44 -17.16
CA ASP A 123 29.31 -25.54 -17.57
C ASP A 123 29.79 -24.36 -18.43
N LYS A 124 29.39 -23.11 -18.04
CA LYS A 124 29.64 -21.85 -18.76
C LYS A 124 28.94 -21.73 -20.12
N THR A 125 28.05 -22.63 -20.46
CA THR A 125 27.23 -22.59 -21.68
C THR A 125 25.79 -22.25 -21.32
N PRO A 126 25.13 -21.27 -22.00
CA PRO A 126 23.73 -20.98 -21.77
C PRO A 126 22.86 -22.11 -22.35
N GLU A 127 22.06 -22.72 -21.50
CA GLU A 127 21.06 -23.72 -21.86
C GLU A 127 19.67 -23.14 -21.68
N THR A 128 18.86 -23.11 -22.74
CA THR A 128 17.49 -22.59 -22.70
C THR A 128 16.49 -23.74 -22.76
N THR A 129 15.62 -23.78 -21.77
CA THR A 129 14.55 -24.78 -21.64
C THR A 129 13.19 -24.10 -21.65
N ASN A 130 12.21 -24.68 -22.33
CA ASN A 130 10.82 -24.25 -22.22
C ASN A 130 10.19 -24.90 -20.99
N ALA A 131 9.83 -24.07 -20.00
CA ALA A 131 9.05 -24.49 -18.85
C ALA A 131 7.56 -24.20 -19.09
N TRP A 132 6.72 -25.15 -18.73
CA TRP A 132 5.27 -24.93 -18.69
C TRP A 132 4.88 -24.53 -17.28
N ILE A 133 4.34 -23.32 -17.15
CA ILE A 133 3.93 -22.73 -15.88
C ILE A 133 2.41 -22.79 -15.78
N ASP A 134 1.92 -23.50 -14.79
CA ASP A 134 0.49 -23.61 -14.48
C ASP A 134 0.08 -22.51 -13.50
N THR A 135 -0.58 -21.48 -14.00
CA THR A 135 -0.98 -20.31 -13.17
C THR A 135 -2.11 -20.65 -12.20
N GLY A 136 -2.83 -21.74 -12.40
CA GLY A 136 -3.85 -22.24 -11.47
C GLY A 136 -3.29 -22.69 -10.10
N LYS A 137 -1.95 -22.87 -10.01
CA LYS A 137 -1.27 -23.17 -8.75
C LYS A 137 -0.74 -21.94 -8.02
N MET A 138 -0.82 -20.76 -8.64
CA MET A 138 -0.39 -19.49 -8.05
C MET A 138 -1.46 -18.91 -7.14
N LEU A 139 -1.03 -18.18 -6.12
CA LEU A 139 -1.92 -17.34 -5.33
C LEU A 139 -1.89 -15.91 -5.88
N PHE A 140 -3.06 -15.39 -6.25
CA PHE A 140 -3.20 -14.00 -6.67
C PHE A 140 -3.79 -13.15 -5.55
N LEU A 141 -3.08 -12.08 -5.16
CA LEU A 141 -3.53 -11.07 -4.20
C LEU A 141 -3.63 -9.72 -4.91
N CYS A 142 -4.84 -9.20 -5.03
CA CYS A 142 -5.08 -7.92 -5.67
C CYS A 142 -5.41 -6.85 -4.64
N ALA A 143 -4.78 -5.67 -4.74
CA ALA A 143 -5.09 -4.53 -3.88
C ALA A 143 -5.25 -3.25 -4.68
N GLY A 144 -6.17 -2.40 -4.25
CA GLY A 144 -6.41 -1.09 -4.85
C GLY A 144 -6.84 -0.06 -3.82
N ALA A 145 -6.65 1.22 -4.12
CA ALA A 145 -7.07 2.32 -3.26
C ALA A 145 -8.56 2.66 -3.45
N PHE A 146 -9.08 2.49 -4.66
CA PHE A 146 -10.48 2.79 -5.04
C PHE A 146 -10.94 4.15 -4.49
N GLU A 147 -10.15 5.20 -4.71
CA GLU A 147 -10.30 6.50 -4.02
C GLU A 147 -11.68 7.13 -4.21
N THR A 148 -12.26 7.02 -5.40
CA THR A 148 -13.58 7.58 -5.71
C THR A 148 -14.75 6.67 -5.28
N LEU A 149 -14.48 5.42 -4.94
CA LEU A 149 -15.50 4.46 -4.52
C LEU A 149 -16.23 4.92 -3.24
N TYR A 150 -15.49 5.53 -2.31
CA TYR A 150 -16.09 6.09 -1.10
C TYR A 150 -17.16 7.13 -1.43
N ASP A 151 -16.84 8.09 -2.29
CA ASP A 151 -17.75 9.16 -2.69
C ASP A 151 -18.95 8.60 -3.48
N GLN A 152 -18.70 7.62 -4.36
CA GLN A 152 -19.75 6.93 -5.13
C GLN A 152 -20.74 6.22 -4.21
N VAL A 153 -20.27 5.43 -3.27
CA VAL A 153 -21.15 4.72 -2.30
C VAL A 153 -21.87 5.71 -1.39
N PHE A 154 -21.18 6.74 -0.93
CA PHE A 154 -21.79 7.79 -0.12
C PHE A 154 -22.95 8.48 -0.86
N GLN A 155 -22.73 8.91 -2.11
CA GLN A 155 -23.78 9.53 -2.92
C GLN A 155 -24.95 8.59 -3.16
N ARG A 156 -24.70 7.29 -3.39
CA ARG A 156 -25.77 6.30 -3.52
C ARG A 156 -26.60 6.19 -2.21
N VAL A 157 -25.93 6.17 -1.07
CA VAL A 157 -26.57 6.01 0.25
C VAL A 157 -27.41 7.22 0.65
N ILE A 158 -26.91 8.44 0.44
CA ILE A 158 -27.65 9.68 0.78
C ILE A 158 -28.72 10.05 -0.26
N SER A 159 -28.78 9.35 -1.40
CA SER A 159 -29.80 9.60 -2.41
C SER A 159 -31.22 9.43 -1.80
N PRO A 160 -32.16 10.33 -2.11
CA PRO A 160 -33.55 10.20 -1.63
C PRO A 160 -34.21 8.87 -1.99
N LYS A 161 -33.73 8.21 -3.05
CA LYS A 161 -34.24 6.91 -3.52
C LYS A 161 -33.68 5.72 -2.71
N SER A 162 -32.66 5.92 -1.89
CA SER A 162 -32.02 4.83 -1.17
C SER A 162 -32.85 4.29 -0.01
N GLY A 163 -33.68 5.15 0.60
CA GLY A 163 -34.42 4.82 1.82
C GLY A 163 -33.55 4.58 3.05
N ILE A 164 -32.21 4.73 2.94
CA ILE A 164 -31.26 4.49 4.02
C ILE A 164 -31.13 5.76 4.86
N LYS A 165 -31.34 5.60 6.18
CA LYS A 165 -31.03 6.65 7.16
C LYS A 165 -29.66 6.36 7.77
N LEU A 166 -28.73 7.31 7.64
CA LEU A 166 -27.43 7.20 8.29
C LEU A 166 -27.59 7.35 9.82
N PRO A 167 -26.84 6.56 10.61
CA PRO A 167 -26.78 6.76 12.04
C PRO A 167 -26.19 8.15 12.34
N THR A 168 -26.77 8.83 13.32
CA THR A 168 -26.35 10.16 13.74
C THR A 168 -25.64 10.09 15.07
N THR A 169 -24.53 10.82 15.19
CA THR A 169 -23.83 11.01 16.47
C THR A 169 -23.94 12.47 16.89
N THR A 170 -24.29 12.68 18.15
CA THR A 170 -24.33 14.01 18.73
C THR A 170 -22.94 14.37 19.26
N ILE A 171 -22.33 15.43 18.73
CA ILE A 171 -21.03 15.94 19.18
C ILE A 171 -21.26 17.29 19.84
N TYR A 172 -20.66 17.49 21.01
CA TYR A 172 -20.67 18.77 21.71
C TYR A 172 -19.36 19.51 21.41
N GLU A 173 -19.42 20.50 20.54
CA GLU A 173 -18.25 21.30 20.14
C GLU A 173 -18.54 22.79 20.31
N ASN A 174 -17.64 23.52 20.95
CA ASN A 174 -17.74 24.98 21.15
C ASN A 174 -19.06 25.46 21.79
N GLY A 175 -19.60 24.69 22.73
CA GLY A 175 -20.86 25.03 23.39
C GLY A 175 -22.13 24.79 22.55
N LYS A 176 -22.02 24.17 21.39
CA LYS A 176 -23.12 23.83 20.50
C LYS A 176 -23.21 22.33 20.27
N ILE A 177 -24.45 21.85 20.24
CA ILE A 177 -24.74 20.46 19.85
C ILE A 177 -24.72 20.40 18.31
N GLN A 178 -23.85 19.59 17.77
CA GLN A 178 -23.83 19.24 16.35
C GLN A 178 -24.24 17.79 16.15
N ILE A 179 -25.17 17.58 15.25
CA ILE A 179 -25.55 16.23 14.82
C ILE A 179 -24.71 15.91 13.59
N ARG A 180 -23.83 14.91 13.68
CA ARG A 180 -23.04 14.42 12.54
C ARG A 180 -23.59 13.06 12.10
N GLU A 181 -23.84 12.94 10.82
CA GLU A 181 -24.14 11.66 10.20
C GLU A 181 -22.85 10.84 10.10
N TYR A 182 -22.94 9.57 10.48
CA TYR A 182 -21.80 8.66 10.46
C TYR A 182 -21.93 7.68 9.29
N PHE A 183 -21.04 7.79 8.34
CA PHE A 183 -20.94 6.90 7.19
C PHE A 183 -19.69 6.04 7.27
N THR A 184 -19.84 4.74 7.10
CA THR A 184 -18.74 3.78 7.02
C THR A 184 -18.88 2.99 5.72
N LEU A 185 -17.86 3.05 4.87
CA LEU A 185 -17.87 2.34 3.59
C LEU A 185 -18.20 0.85 3.78
N ARG A 186 -17.60 0.20 4.78
CA ARG A 186 -17.78 -1.23 5.07
C ARG A 186 -19.23 -1.65 5.25
N HIS A 187 -20.07 -0.81 5.87
CA HIS A 187 -21.47 -1.14 6.14
C HIS A 187 -22.39 -0.96 4.92
N HIS A 188 -21.97 -0.15 3.96
CA HIS A 188 -22.83 0.22 2.83
C HIS A 188 -22.28 -0.26 1.47
N PHE A 189 -21.05 -0.78 1.46
CA PHE A 189 -20.43 -1.32 0.27
C PHE A 189 -21.18 -2.54 -0.28
N ARG A 190 -21.34 -2.58 -1.60
CA ARG A 190 -21.90 -3.70 -2.34
C ARG A 190 -20.96 -4.04 -3.51
N GLN A 191 -21.04 -5.26 -3.98
CA GLN A 191 -20.21 -5.68 -5.13
C GLN A 191 -20.54 -4.88 -6.40
N GLU A 192 -21.81 -4.48 -6.55
CA GLU A 192 -22.28 -3.65 -7.66
C GLU A 192 -21.56 -2.28 -7.71
N ASP A 193 -21.15 -1.76 -6.58
CA ASP A 193 -20.38 -0.50 -6.53
C ASP A 193 -19.03 -0.62 -7.26
N LEU A 194 -18.42 -1.82 -7.28
CA LEU A 194 -17.22 -2.09 -8.07
C LEU A 194 -17.52 -2.21 -9.56
N PHE A 195 -18.70 -2.70 -9.93
CA PHE A 195 -19.10 -2.75 -11.35
C PHE A 195 -19.27 -1.32 -11.89
N GLU A 196 -19.94 -0.45 -11.14
CA GLU A 196 -20.06 0.97 -11.49
C GLU A 196 -18.72 1.70 -11.50
N TYR A 197 -17.78 1.28 -10.63
CA TYR A 197 -16.39 1.78 -10.64
C TYR A 197 -15.67 1.40 -11.93
N GLY A 198 -16.11 0.35 -12.64
CA GLY A 198 -15.52 -0.13 -13.90
C GLY A 198 -14.75 -1.45 -13.77
N MET A 199 -14.96 -2.19 -12.68
CA MET A 199 -14.45 -3.55 -12.56
C MET A 199 -15.41 -4.52 -13.23
N GLN A 200 -14.87 -5.43 -14.07
CA GLN A 200 -15.71 -6.40 -14.78
C GLN A 200 -16.25 -7.46 -13.81
N PRO A 201 -17.56 -7.81 -13.89
CA PRO A 201 -18.16 -8.83 -13.04
C PRO A 201 -17.45 -10.18 -13.11
N GLN A 202 -17.05 -10.60 -14.32
CA GLN A 202 -16.33 -11.87 -14.53
C GLN A 202 -14.98 -11.89 -13.80
N PHE A 203 -14.25 -10.76 -13.84
CA PHE A 203 -12.98 -10.63 -13.16
C PHE A 203 -13.17 -10.69 -11.63
N LEU A 204 -14.15 -9.95 -11.10
CA LEU A 204 -14.43 -9.94 -9.66
C LEU A 204 -14.95 -11.29 -9.14
N SER A 205 -15.64 -12.08 -9.97
CA SER A 205 -16.16 -13.39 -9.56
C SER A 205 -15.07 -14.45 -9.32
N ARG A 206 -13.81 -14.16 -9.66
CA ARG A 206 -12.67 -15.06 -9.42
C ARG A 206 -12.01 -14.84 -8.05
N PHE A 207 -12.45 -13.85 -7.29
CA PHE A 207 -11.95 -13.61 -5.96
C PHE A 207 -12.91 -14.18 -4.92
N ASP A 208 -12.45 -15.17 -4.16
CA ASP A 208 -13.24 -15.81 -3.11
C ASP A 208 -13.46 -14.88 -1.92
N ASN A 209 -12.51 -13.99 -1.66
CA ASN A 209 -12.53 -13.09 -0.51
C ASN A 209 -12.16 -11.66 -0.87
N ALA A 210 -12.86 -10.72 -0.27
CA ALA A 210 -12.54 -9.29 -0.33
C ALA A 210 -12.45 -8.71 1.09
N VAL A 211 -11.41 -7.93 1.35
CA VAL A 211 -11.17 -7.27 2.64
C VAL A 211 -11.12 -5.77 2.45
N ILE A 212 -11.97 -5.05 3.16
CA ILE A 212 -11.91 -3.60 3.24
C ILE A 212 -11.07 -3.23 4.45
N LEU A 213 -9.93 -2.56 4.21
CA LEU A 213 -9.09 -2.03 5.27
C LEU A 213 -9.73 -0.76 5.83
N GLU A 214 -9.85 -0.70 7.14
CA GLU A 214 -10.41 0.45 7.84
C GLU A 214 -9.44 1.63 7.84
N ASP A 215 -9.98 2.83 8.08
CA ASP A 215 -9.19 4.02 8.28
C ASP A 215 -8.34 3.89 9.55
N LEU A 216 -7.15 4.46 9.52
CA LEU A 216 -6.20 4.39 10.62
C LEU A 216 -6.65 5.34 11.74
N THR A 217 -6.84 4.80 12.93
CA THR A 217 -7.12 5.60 14.13
C THR A 217 -5.91 6.42 14.55
N PRO A 218 -6.08 7.53 15.30
CA PRO A 218 -4.95 8.29 15.86
C PRO A 218 -3.98 7.41 16.65
N GLY A 219 -4.49 6.46 17.44
CA GLY A 219 -3.67 5.51 18.19
C GLY A 219 -2.83 4.60 17.28
N THR A 220 -3.42 4.10 16.19
CA THR A 220 -2.70 3.29 15.19
C THR A 220 -1.65 4.14 14.47
N LEU A 221 -1.98 5.39 14.11
CA LEU A 221 -1.03 6.31 13.49
C LEU A 221 0.15 6.65 14.41
N ALA A 222 -0.08 6.83 15.72
CA ALA A 222 0.97 7.04 16.71
C ALA A 222 1.93 5.83 16.77
N ARG A 223 1.39 4.61 16.73
CA ARG A 223 2.21 3.38 16.65
C ARG A 223 3.01 3.32 15.36
N ILE A 224 2.40 3.58 14.21
CA ILE A 224 3.06 3.61 12.90
C ILE A 224 4.16 4.69 12.85
N PHE A 225 3.99 5.80 13.55
CA PHE A 225 5.01 6.84 13.64
C PHE A 225 6.23 6.40 14.46
N ARG A 226 6.01 5.70 15.59
CA ARG A 226 7.03 5.35 16.59
C ARG A 226 7.74 4.03 16.34
N GLU A 227 6.99 2.95 16.01
CA GLU A 227 7.48 1.57 16.12
C GLU A 227 8.36 1.08 14.93
N PRO A 228 8.09 1.42 13.67
CA PRO A 228 8.85 0.84 12.55
C PRO A 228 10.32 1.30 12.54
N ALA A 229 11.24 0.36 12.37
CA ALA A 229 12.68 0.62 12.29
C ALA A 229 13.07 1.57 11.13
N GLU A 230 12.30 1.57 10.04
CA GLU A 230 12.45 2.48 8.90
C GLU A 230 11.31 3.52 8.84
N GLY A 231 10.72 3.82 10.00
CA GLY A 231 9.63 4.78 10.14
C GLY A 231 10.10 6.23 9.98
N VAL A 232 9.13 7.13 9.81
CA VAL A 232 9.39 8.57 9.63
C VAL A 232 10.22 9.14 10.79
N LEU A 233 9.92 8.75 12.02
CA LEU A 233 10.67 9.19 13.20
C LEU A 233 12.12 8.67 13.18
N GLN A 234 12.31 7.39 12.91
CA GLN A 234 13.65 6.76 12.89
C GLN A 234 14.56 7.34 11.81
N ILE A 235 14.00 7.65 10.63
CA ILE A 235 14.74 8.31 9.55
C ILE A 235 15.27 9.67 10.02
N SER A 236 14.41 10.50 10.65
CA SER A 236 14.81 11.80 11.17
C SER A 236 15.80 11.67 12.33
N GLN A 237 15.60 10.73 13.25
CA GLN A 237 16.57 10.46 14.33
C GLN A 237 17.95 10.08 13.80
N ASN A 238 18.00 9.23 12.75
CA ASN A 238 19.25 8.84 12.12
C ASN A 238 19.94 10.02 11.41
N PHE A 239 19.16 10.92 10.79
CA PHE A 239 19.66 12.13 10.17
C PHE A 239 20.32 13.05 11.22
N PHE A 240 19.62 13.40 12.30
CA PHE A 240 20.15 14.26 13.35
C PHE A 240 21.30 13.61 14.10
N ARG A 241 21.28 12.31 14.31
CA ARG A 241 22.39 11.57 14.96
C ARG A 241 23.71 11.74 14.19
N LYS A 242 23.67 11.75 12.86
CA LYS A 242 24.87 11.99 12.00
C LYS A 242 25.44 13.41 12.19
N MET A 243 24.62 14.36 12.61
CA MET A 243 25.02 15.73 12.92
C MET A 243 25.42 15.95 14.38
N GLY A 244 25.44 14.89 15.19
CA GLY A 244 25.74 15.00 16.62
C GLY A 244 24.57 15.48 17.46
N ILE A 245 23.34 15.39 16.96
CA ILE A 245 22.11 15.80 17.65
C ILE A 245 21.27 14.57 17.98
N ASP A 246 20.87 14.42 19.23
CA ASP A 246 19.93 13.39 19.67
C ASP A 246 18.50 13.94 19.61
N LEU A 247 17.72 13.47 18.60
CA LEU A 247 16.33 13.86 18.42
C LEU A 247 15.42 13.00 19.31
N GLU A 248 14.64 13.63 20.16
CA GLU A 248 13.57 13.04 20.94
C GLU A 248 12.23 13.68 20.57
N VAL A 249 11.17 12.88 20.45
CA VAL A 249 9.80 13.35 20.27
C VAL A 249 9.00 12.84 21.46
N THR A 250 8.38 13.73 22.19
CA THR A 250 7.63 13.36 23.40
C THR A 250 6.34 12.64 23.05
N GLU A 251 5.84 11.77 23.94
CA GLU A 251 4.57 11.05 23.72
C GLU A 251 3.38 11.99 23.44
N PRO A 252 3.20 13.12 24.16
CA PRO A 252 2.16 14.10 23.82
C PRO A 252 2.31 14.68 22.41
N ALA A 253 3.54 14.94 21.96
CA ALA A 253 3.82 15.40 20.59
C ALA A 253 3.47 14.34 19.54
N ILE A 254 3.81 13.07 19.78
CA ILE A 254 3.45 11.94 18.91
C ILE A 254 1.94 11.83 18.76
N LEU A 255 1.20 11.87 19.86
CA LEU A 255 -0.25 11.80 19.83
C LEU A 255 -0.87 12.98 19.07
N LYS A 256 -0.29 14.19 19.21
CA LYS A 256 -0.74 15.36 18.50
C LYS A 256 -0.49 15.30 17.00
N ILE A 257 0.69 14.81 16.58
CA ILE A 257 1.03 14.55 15.17
C ILE A 257 0.08 13.52 14.58
N ALA A 258 -0.21 12.45 15.32
CA ALA A 258 -1.12 11.41 14.89
C ALA A 258 -2.58 11.89 14.77
N ASP A 259 -3.04 12.71 15.71
CA ASP A 259 -4.37 13.32 15.66
C ASP A 259 -4.51 14.23 14.44
N GLU A 260 -3.52 15.09 14.18
CA GLU A 260 -3.53 15.96 13.00
C GLU A 260 -3.46 15.15 11.68
N ALA A 261 -2.65 14.09 11.64
CA ALA A 261 -2.56 13.21 10.49
C ALA A 261 -3.89 12.47 10.22
N SER A 262 -4.63 12.10 11.27
CA SER A 262 -5.92 11.41 11.16
C SER A 262 -7.00 12.23 10.47
N LYS A 263 -6.91 13.57 10.53
CA LYS A 263 -7.83 14.49 9.82
C LYS A 263 -7.73 14.35 8.29
N SER A 264 -6.62 13.79 7.80
CA SER A 264 -6.38 13.50 6.39
C SER A 264 -6.60 12.01 6.09
N SER A 265 -7.75 11.43 6.47
CA SER A 265 -8.08 10.00 6.37
C SER A 265 -7.81 9.40 4.98
N ARG A 266 -8.07 10.16 3.90
CA ARG A 266 -7.80 9.73 2.51
C ARG A 266 -6.32 9.46 2.21
N ILE A 267 -5.41 10.10 2.94
CA ILE A 267 -3.95 9.94 2.77
C ILE A 267 -3.41 8.82 3.66
N GLY A 268 -4.09 8.52 4.76
CA GLY A 268 -3.72 7.49 5.72
C GLY A 268 -2.35 7.76 6.37
N ALA A 269 -1.55 6.73 6.58
CA ALA A 269 -0.23 6.84 7.22
C ALA A 269 0.76 7.77 6.50
N ARG A 270 0.57 8.03 5.20
CA ARG A 270 1.40 9.00 4.45
C ARG A 270 1.27 10.43 4.99
N ALA A 271 0.12 10.76 5.63
CA ALA A 271 -0.09 12.05 6.28
C ALA A 271 0.91 12.31 7.41
N LEU A 272 1.38 11.28 8.12
CA LEU A 272 2.40 11.41 9.18
C LEU A 272 3.67 12.10 8.67
N LYS A 273 4.15 11.70 7.48
CA LYS A 273 5.33 12.31 6.87
C LYS A 273 5.10 13.80 6.56
N SER A 274 3.91 14.16 6.10
CA SER A 274 3.57 15.55 5.77
C SER A 274 3.43 16.39 7.03
N VAL A 275 2.73 15.89 8.06
CA VAL A 275 2.49 16.59 9.32
C VAL A 275 3.80 16.77 10.10
N PHE A 276 4.54 15.68 10.31
CA PHE A 276 5.84 15.73 11.00
C PHE A 276 6.87 16.55 10.23
N GLY A 277 6.86 16.45 8.90
CA GLY A 277 7.74 17.26 8.04
C GLY A 277 7.59 18.77 8.26
N LYS A 278 6.37 19.27 8.52
CA LYS A 278 6.18 20.68 8.86
C LYS A 278 6.88 21.06 10.16
N VAL A 279 6.89 20.16 11.13
CA VAL A 279 7.51 20.37 12.44
C VAL A 279 9.03 20.27 12.39
N ILE A 280 9.56 19.28 11.67
CA ILE A 280 11.00 18.95 11.73
C ILE A 280 11.86 19.70 10.69
N LYS A 281 11.28 20.10 9.54
CA LYS A 281 12.03 20.76 8.47
C LYS A 281 12.80 22.02 8.87
N PRO A 282 12.29 22.94 9.72
CA PRO A 282 13.08 24.09 10.17
C PRO A 282 14.41 23.66 10.82
N TYR A 283 14.36 22.62 11.65
CA TYR A 283 15.54 22.06 12.33
C TYR A 283 16.45 21.26 11.38
N GLU A 284 15.90 20.64 10.32
CA GLU A 284 16.70 20.00 9.27
C GLU A 284 17.46 21.03 8.44
N PHE A 285 16.86 22.22 8.22
CA PHE A 285 17.46 23.28 7.43
C PHE A 285 18.57 24.01 8.18
N ASP A 286 18.36 24.35 9.44
CA ASP A 286 19.35 25.00 10.32
C ASP A 286 19.40 24.28 11.68
N PRO A 287 20.15 23.15 11.77
CA PRO A 287 20.14 22.30 12.96
C PRO A 287 20.62 22.99 14.25
N PHE A 288 21.46 24.00 14.16
CA PHE A 288 22.07 24.68 15.32
C PHE A 288 21.56 26.12 15.55
N GLY A 289 20.74 26.64 14.64
CA GLY A 289 20.19 28.00 14.71
C GLY A 289 18.95 28.14 15.61
N HIS A 290 18.50 27.02 16.20
CA HIS A 290 17.30 26.98 17.02
C HIS A 290 17.62 26.83 18.51
N PRO A 291 17.01 27.63 19.41
CA PRO A 291 17.27 27.59 20.86
C PRO A 291 16.87 26.25 21.51
N GLU A 292 15.98 25.49 20.86
CA GLU A 292 15.54 24.19 21.33
C GLU A 292 16.60 23.07 21.12
N VAL A 293 17.69 23.38 20.39
CA VAL A 293 18.82 22.47 20.22
C VAL A 293 19.86 22.77 21.28
N GLU A 294 19.75 22.09 22.41
CA GLU A 294 20.56 22.35 23.59
C GLU A 294 21.83 21.47 23.60
N PRO A 295 22.98 22.01 24.08
CA PRO A 295 24.17 21.21 24.32
C PRO A 295 23.94 20.15 25.41
N LYS A 296 24.40 18.91 25.13
CA LYS A 296 24.33 17.79 26.09
C LYS A 296 25.62 16.97 26.04
N GLY A 297 26.59 17.32 26.87
CA GLY A 297 27.92 16.72 26.86
C GLY A 297 28.63 16.99 25.53
N ASP A 298 29.11 15.93 24.86
CA ASP A 298 29.77 16.01 23.55
C ASP A 298 28.80 16.11 22.37
N ARG A 299 27.51 16.13 22.63
CA ARG A 299 26.44 16.16 21.62
C ARG A 299 25.46 17.28 21.92
N HIS A 300 24.45 17.40 21.06
CA HIS A 300 23.30 18.26 21.29
C HIS A 300 22.04 17.39 21.43
N ARG A 301 21.02 17.96 22.03
CA ARG A 301 19.69 17.34 22.19
C ARG A 301 18.63 18.24 21.62
N LEU A 302 17.75 17.69 20.80
CA LEU A 302 16.54 18.36 20.31
C LEU A 302 15.33 17.58 20.83
N VAL A 303 14.47 18.26 21.60
CA VAL A 303 13.22 17.67 22.11
C VAL A 303 12.05 18.35 21.42
N ILE A 304 11.32 17.60 20.63
CA ILE A 304 10.05 18.05 20.04
C ILE A 304 8.93 17.71 21.02
N ASP A 305 8.40 18.72 21.64
CA ASP A 305 7.26 18.62 22.55
C ASP A 305 5.93 19.03 21.89
N ASP A 306 4.84 18.93 22.62
CA ASP A 306 3.51 19.31 22.15
C ASP A 306 3.35 20.82 21.91
N LYS A 307 4.16 21.67 22.57
CA LYS A 307 4.13 23.13 22.37
C LYS A 307 4.72 23.51 21.02
N ILE A 308 5.85 22.89 20.64
CA ILE A 308 6.48 23.06 19.31
C ILE A 308 5.51 22.60 18.22
N VAL A 309 4.90 21.41 18.40
CA VAL A 309 3.93 20.88 17.44
C VAL A 309 2.71 21.80 17.30
N ASN A 310 2.15 22.27 18.41
CA ASN A 310 1.00 23.19 18.40
C ASN A 310 1.35 24.55 17.79
N GLY A 311 2.56 25.08 18.04
CA GLY A 311 3.03 26.31 17.45
C GLY A 311 3.16 26.26 15.94
N THR A 312 3.63 25.12 15.43
CA THR A 312 3.88 24.90 14.00
C THR A 312 2.60 24.54 13.23
N LEU A 313 1.68 23.76 13.83
CA LEU A 313 0.49 23.24 13.14
C LEU A 313 -0.74 24.17 13.27
N LYS A 314 -0.68 25.27 14.03
CA LYS A 314 -1.75 26.27 14.00
C LYS A 314 -1.87 26.85 12.58
N PRO A 315 -3.09 27.00 12.03
CA PRO A 315 -3.25 27.76 10.79
C PRO A 315 -2.71 29.16 11.03
N ALA A 316 -1.91 29.64 10.08
CA ALA A 316 -1.58 31.07 10.04
C ALA A 316 -2.93 31.83 10.00
N VAL A 317 -3.15 32.70 11.00
CA VAL A 317 -4.36 33.54 11.13
C VAL A 317 -4.40 34.51 9.96
#